data_743e231505b2070c9556a7a9f6b1c0cd
#
_entry.id   743e231505b2070c9556a7a9f6b1c0cd
#
_cell.length_a   1.000
_cell.length_b   1.000
_cell.length_c   1.000
_cell.angle_alpha   90.00
_cell.angle_beta   90.00
_cell.angle_gamma   90.00
#
_symmetry.space_group_name_H-M   'P 1'
#
loop_
_entity.id
_entity.type
_entity.pdbx_description
1 polymer ?
#
loop_
_entity_poly.entity_id
_entity_poly.type
_entity_poly.pdbx_seq_one_letter_code
_entity_poly.pdbx_strand_id
1 'polypeptide(L)'
;MGIAYAQTPFQVELDSRDDRSAGTATLALRSPLGYDIHYSVDGSAVTARSPRYTAPLQQPLPVALQAATFFNGQALAKAASRFDITATSLLSRTDEQLAQCPGEGQLLLRLEDDGPAEGERAIFNVDIFNPCWLWKDADVDGIAKLHVRAGRIPYYFQLAHDEPNRRFAPKRTAHGEMDILGGQCDGKPLASVTLPAAPGADGFITLEAALPRSLKGTQNLCVRFTGDTRPTMWVLDEMTLLPR
;
A
#
# COMPACT_ATOMS: atom_id res chain seq x y z
N MET A 1 7.49 36.42 -8.83
CA MET A 1 7.29 35.39 -7.81
C MET A 1 6.74 34.17 -8.50
N GLY A 2 7.44 33.03 -8.49
CA GLY A 2 6.91 31.76 -9.01
C GLY A 2 5.95 31.18 -7.96
N ILE A 3 4.78 30.71 -8.40
CA ILE A 3 3.86 29.98 -7.54
C ILE A 3 4.39 28.56 -7.44
N ALA A 4 4.76 28.11 -6.23
CA ALA A 4 5.07 26.71 -5.99
C ALA A 4 3.74 25.91 -5.96
N TYR A 5 3.69 24.78 -6.67
CA TYR A 5 2.55 23.86 -6.66
C TYR A 5 3.04 22.43 -6.39
N ALA A 6 2.15 21.62 -5.84
CA ALA A 6 2.46 20.22 -5.56
C ALA A 6 2.79 19.46 -6.84
N GLN A 7 3.86 18.69 -6.85
CA GLN A 7 4.28 17.88 -8.00
C GLN A 7 3.59 16.49 -8.02
N THR A 8 3.22 15.97 -6.85
CA THR A 8 2.60 14.64 -6.69
C THR A 8 1.44 14.36 -7.63
N PRO A 9 0.48 15.30 -7.88
CA PRO A 9 -0.62 15.05 -8.81
C PRO A 9 -0.21 14.82 -10.26
N PHE A 10 1.01 15.25 -10.63
CA PHE A 10 1.56 15.10 -11.97
C PHE A 10 2.51 13.92 -12.11
N GLN A 11 2.80 13.22 -11.02
CA GLN A 11 3.60 12.00 -11.05
C GLN A 11 2.77 10.83 -11.55
N VAL A 12 3.46 9.83 -12.07
CA VAL A 12 2.84 8.57 -12.50
C VAL A 12 2.81 7.63 -11.32
N GLU A 13 1.67 7.03 -11.07
CA GLU A 13 1.50 5.96 -10.11
C GLU A 13 1.65 4.61 -10.80
N LEU A 14 2.22 3.64 -10.10
CA LEU A 14 2.42 2.28 -10.56
C LEU A 14 1.63 1.31 -9.71
N ASP A 15 0.80 0.50 -10.35
CA ASP A 15 0.32 -0.76 -9.80
C ASP A 15 1.06 -1.91 -10.51
N SER A 16 1.59 -2.86 -9.73
CA SER A 16 2.40 -3.95 -10.26
C SER A 16 1.93 -5.28 -9.70
N ARG A 17 1.85 -6.27 -10.61
CA ARG A 17 1.52 -7.64 -10.27
C ARG A 17 2.61 -8.56 -10.84
N ASP A 18 3.17 -9.42 -10.01
CA ASP A 18 4.17 -10.39 -10.40
C ASP A 18 3.58 -11.73 -10.83
N ASP A 19 4.26 -12.37 -11.76
CA ASP A 19 4.20 -13.79 -12.01
C ASP A 19 5.60 -14.35 -11.77
N ARG A 20 5.84 -14.82 -10.55
CA ARG A 20 7.17 -15.33 -10.17
C ARG A 20 7.56 -16.58 -10.91
N SER A 21 6.58 -17.40 -11.31
CA SER A 21 6.82 -18.62 -12.07
C SER A 21 7.34 -18.32 -13.48
N ALA A 22 6.83 -17.26 -14.10
CA ALA A 22 7.27 -16.79 -15.41
C ALA A 22 8.45 -15.80 -15.35
N GLY A 23 8.81 -15.30 -14.15
CA GLY A 23 9.82 -14.25 -14.00
C GLY A 23 9.44 -12.92 -14.65
N THR A 24 8.15 -12.62 -14.69
CA THR A 24 7.60 -11.41 -15.32
C THR A 24 6.76 -10.60 -14.35
N ALA A 25 6.52 -9.32 -14.68
CA ALA A 25 5.55 -8.48 -14.00
C ALA A 25 4.62 -7.80 -15.00
N THR A 26 3.37 -7.64 -14.60
CA THR A 26 2.40 -6.76 -15.27
C THR A 26 2.39 -5.41 -14.56
N LEU A 27 2.65 -4.35 -15.31
CA LEU A 27 2.82 -2.98 -14.80
C LEU A 27 1.67 -2.12 -15.33
N ALA A 28 0.83 -1.62 -14.46
CA ALA A 28 -0.24 -0.69 -14.79
C ALA A 28 0.11 0.72 -14.33
N LEU A 29 0.16 1.67 -15.27
CA LEU A 29 0.50 3.07 -15.00
C LEU A 29 -0.77 3.90 -14.92
N ARG A 30 -0.81 4.81 -13.97
CA ARG A 30 -1.92 5.74 -13.80
C ARG A 30 -1.45 7.17 -13.66
N SER A 31 -2.12 8.08 -14.35
CA SER A 31 -2.03 9.51 -14.09
C SER A 31 -3.21 9.93 -13.24
N PRO A 32 -3.02 10.47 -12.01
CA PRO A 32 -4.12 10.91 -11.15
C PRO A 32 -5.06 11.92 -11.82
N LEU A 33 -4.51 12.77 -12.67
CA LEU A 33 -5.26 13.81 -13.39
C LEU A 33 -5.61 13.44 -14.84
N GLY A 34 -5.33 12.19 -15.27
CA GLY A 34 -5.71 11.68 -16.58
C GLY A 34 -4.89 12.21 -17.77
N TYR A 35 -3.69 12.73 -17.52
CA TYR A 35 -2.78 13.15 -18.59
C TYR A 35 -2.14 11.95 -19.30
N ASP A 36 -1.67 12.20 -20.53
CA ASP A 36 -0.93 11.21 -21.30
C ASP A 36 0.35 10.80 -20.56
N ILE A 37 0.60 9.49 -20.52
CA ILE A 37 1.81 8.93 -19.93
C ILE A 37 2.71 8.44 -21.05
N HIS A 38 3.98 8.85 -21.02
CA HIS A 38 5.06 8.26 -21.81
C HIS A 38 6.02 7.52 -20.88
N TYR A 39 6.67 6.48 -21.40
CA TYR A 39 7.49 5.60 -20.55
C TYR A 39 8.72 5.04 -21.29
N SER A 40 9.67 4.50 -20.51
CA SER A 40 10.74 3.60 -20.94
C SER A 40 10.86 2.44 -19.94
N VAL A 41 11.36 1.29 -20.39
CA VAL A 41 11.51 0.08 -19.55
C VAL A 41 12.98 -0.32 -19.34
N ASP A 42 13.90 0.48 -19.85
CA ASP A 42 15.35 0.28 -19.79
C ASP A 42 16.07 1.37 -18.97
N GLY A 43 15.33 2.19 -18.24
CA GLY A 43 15.86 3.29 -17.45
C GLY A 43 16.26 4.52 -18.27
N SER A 44 16.03 4.53 -19.58
CA SER A 44 16.33 5.70 -20.41
C SER A 44 15.38 6.88 -20.09
N ALA A 45 15.86 8.11 -20.33
CA ALA A 45 15.09 9.32 -20.06
C ALA A 45 13.81 9.37 -20.93
N VAL A 46 12.68 9.67 -20.28
CA VAL A 46 11.39 9.78 -20.95
C VAL A 46 11.18 11.16 -21.55
N THR A 47 10.75 11.18 -22.80
CA THR A 47 10.45 12.38 -23.56
C THR A 47 9.07 12.27 -24.23
N ALA A 48 8.57 13.34 -24.82
CA ALA A 48 7.34 13.30 -25.63
C ALA A 48 7.41 12.36 -26.86
N ARG A 49 8.61 11.86 -27.20
CA ARG A 49 8.82 10.88 -28.29
C ARG A 49 8.89 9.45 -27.80
N SER A 50 8.98 9.24 -26.47
CA SER A 50 8.96 7.90 -25.87
C SER A 50 7.61 7.23 -26.12
N PRO A 51 7.52 5.89 -26.06
CA PRO A 51 6.27 5.18 -26.20
C PRO A 51 5.17 5.74 -25.27
N ARG A 52 3.95 5.88 -25.81
CA ARG A 52 2.79 6.30 -25.04
C ARG A 52 2.15 5.07 -24.38
N TYR A 53 1.82 5.19 -23.12
CA TYR A 53 1.13 4.15 -22.38
C TYR A 53 -0.34 4.09 -22.77
N THR A 54 -0.81 2.92 -23.18
CA THR A 54 -2.21 2.68 -23.59
C THR A 54 -2.84 1.45 -22.92
N ALA A 55 -2.02 0.55 -22.39
CA ALA A 55 -2.46 -0.68 -21.74
C ALA A 55 -1.36 -1.19 -20.79
N PRO A 56 -1.71 -2.05 -19.82
CA PRO A 56 -0.73 -2.67 -18.93
C PRO A 56 0.42 -3.35 -19.68
N LEU A 57 1.64 -3.16 -19.19
CA LEU A 57 2.87 -3.67 -19.78
C LEU A 57 3.24 -4.99 -19.11
N GLN A 58 3.47 -6.05 -19.88
CA GLN A 58 4.08 -7.26 -19.37
C GLN A 58 5.57 -7.22 -19.65
N GLN A 59 6.40 -7.28 -18.60
CA GLN A 59 7.84 -7.12 -18.69
C GLN A 59 8.58 -8.25 -17.96
N PRO A 60 9.69 -8.76 -18.53
CA PRO A 60 10.60 -9.62 -17.78
C PRO A 60 11.27 -8.84 -16.66
N LEU A 61 11.56 -9.52 -15.54
CA LEU A 61 12.28 -8.95 -14.42
C LEU A 61 13.79 -9.20 -14.52
N PRO A 62 14.64 -8.25 -14.07
CA PRO A 62 14.30 -6.94 -13.52
C PRO A 62 13.97 -5.91 -14.62
N VAL A 63 13.23 -4.86 -14.28
CA VAL A 63 12.90 -3.77 -15.18
C VAL A 63 13.15 -2.41 -14.51
N ALA A 64 13.83 -1.51 -15.21
CA ALA A 64 14.04 -0.11 -14.80
C ALA A 64 13.01 0.77 -15.54
N LEU A 65 11.84 0.95 -14.95
CA LEU A 65 10.75 1.73 -15.53
C LEU A 65 10.93 3.21 -15.21
N GLN A 66 10.87 4.06 -16.22
CA GLN A 66 10.65 5.49 -16.04
C GLN A 66 9.35 5.89 -16.73
N ALA A 67 8.58 6.78 -16.11
CA ALA A 67 7.33 7.27 -16.66
C ALA A 67 7.11 8.73 -16.30
N ALA A 68 6.52 9.49 -17.21
CA ALA A 68 6.19 10.89 -16.99
C ALA A 68 4.86 11.25 -17.66
N THR A 69 4.16 12.20 -17.07
CA THR A 69 2.95 12.78 -17.63
C THR A 69 3.26 13.93 -18.57
N PHE A 70 2.53 14.00 -19.67
CA PHE A 70 2.71 15.02 -20.71
C PHE A 70 1.39 15.72 -21.06
N PHE A 71 1.50 17.01 -21.38
CA PHE A 71 0.43 17.79 -21.98
C PHE A 71 1.00 18.68 -23.07
N ASN A 72 0.43 18.63 -24.27
CA ASN A 72 0.91 19.37 -25.44
C ASN A 72 2.43 19.20 -25.73
N GLY A 73 2.94 17.98 -25.49
CA GLY A 73 4.36 17.64 -25.71
C GLY A 73 5.32 18.13 -24.63
N GLN A 74 4.83 18.72 -23.54
CA GLN A 74 5.63 19.17 -22.41
C GLN A 74 5.41 18.25 -21.20
N ALA A 75 6.50 17.88 -20.53
CA ALA A 75 6.43 17.14 -19.25
C ALA A 75 5.83 18.04 -18.18
N LEU A 76 4.91 17.48 -17.38
CA LEU A 76 4.19 18.21 -16.34
C LEU A 76 4.92 18.18 -14.99
N ALA A 77 5.55 17.06 -14.65
CA ALA A 77 6.38 16.95 -13.46
C ALA A 77 7.83 17.37 -13.74
N LYS A 78 8.53 17.90 -12.74
CA LYS A 78 9.95 18.29 -12.84
C LYS A 78 10.87 17.10 -13.10
N ALA A 79 10.48 15.91 -12.65
CA ALA A 79 11.21 14.67 -12.84
C ALA A 79 10.25 13.54 -13.21
N ALA A 80 10.71 12.60 -14.02
CA ALA A 80 10.00 11.36 -14.28
C ALA A 80 9.89 10.52 -13.01
N SER A 81 8.78 9.82 -12.86
CA SER A 81 8.64 8.76 -11.85
C SER A 81 9.56 7.60 -12.23
N ARG A 82 10.29 7.04 -11.25
CA ARG A 82 11.25 5.94 -11.46
C ARG A 82 10.87 4.77 -10.58
N PHE A 83 10.92 3.57 -11.15
CA PHE A 83 10.57 2.33 -10.48
C PHE A 83 11.58 1.25 -10.88
N ASP A 84 12.39 0.82 -9.93
CA ASP A 84 13.31 -0.31 -10.09
C ASP A 84 12.59 -1.58 -9.61
N ILE A 85 12.03 -2.33 -10.55
CA ILE A 85 11.16 -3.47 -10.27
C ILE A 85 11.97 -4.75 -10.40
N THR A 86 12.08 -5.46 -9.29
CA THR A 86 12.79 -6.74 -9.19
C THR A 86 11.86 -7.79 -8.59
N ALA A 87 12.21 -9.07 -8.70
CA ALA A 87 11.46 -10.12 -8.03
C ALA A 87 11.36 -9.89 -6.51
N THR A 88 12.39 -9.29 -5.90
CA THR A 88 12.41 -8.97 -4.47
C THR A 88 11.52 -7.77 -4.14
N SER A 89 11.58 -6.69 -4.94
CA SER A 89 10.75 -5.50 -4.68
C SER A 89 9.25 -5.79 -4.81
N LEU A 90 8.88 -6.79 -5.61
CA LEU A 90 7.49 -7.22 -5.75
C LEU A 90 6.96 -8.02 -4.55
N LEU A 91 7.84 -8.49 -3.67
CA LEU A 91 7.44 -9.13 -2.41
C LEU A 91 7.02 -8.16 -1.31
N SER A 92 7.20 -6.85 -1.51
CA SER A 92 6.81 -5.82 -0.55
C SER A 92 5.83 -4.82 -1.16
N ARG A 93 4.95 -4.29 -0.31
CA ARG A 93 4.06 -3.16 -0.61
C ARG A 93 4.04 -2.20 0.56
N THR A 94 4.31 -0.95 0.26
CA THR A 94 4.10 0.15 1.22
C THR A 94 2.62 0.51 1.31
N ASP A 95 2.24 1.26 2.33
CA ASP A 95 0.87 1.76 2.50
C ASP A 95 0.30 2.41 1.23
N GLU A 96 1.09 3.23 0.53
CA GLU A 96 0.67 3.91 -0.70
C GLU A 96 0.34 2.96 -1.87
N GLN A 97 0.86 1.73 -1.83
CA GLN A 97 0.64 0.69 -2.85
C GLN A 97 -0.50 -0.27 -2.48
N LEU A 98 -1.05 -0.14 -1.27
CA LEU A 98 -2.16 -0.93 -0.77
C LEU A 98 -3.48 -0.19 -0.94
N ALA A 99 -4.57 -0.94 -1.04
CA ALA A 99 -5.90 -0.38 -0.95
C ALA A 99 -6.42 -0.51 0.49
N GLN A 100 -7.44 0.28 0.84
CA GLN A 100 -8.22 -0.02 2.03
C GLN A 100 -9.18 -1.18 1.77
N CYS A 101 -9.48 -1.98 2.79
CA CYS A 101 -10.43 -3.07 2.64
C CYS A 101 -11.81 -2.53 2.23
N PRO A 102 -12.56 -3.24 1.37
CA PRO A 102 -13.90 -2.81 0.99
C PRO A 102 -14.84 -2.79 2.19
N GLY A 103 -15.79 -1.86 2.21
CA GLY A 103 -16.80 -1.76 3.27
C GLY A 103 -17.71 -0.58 3.06
N GLU A 104 -18.84 -0.59 3.75
CA GLU A 104 -19.77 0.54 3.78
C GLU A 104 -19.36 1.53 4.89
N GLY A 105 -19.67 2.82 4.68
CA GLY A 105 -19.45 3.87 5.68
C GLY A 105 -17.98 4.13 5.97
N GLN A 106 -17.09 3.91 5.01
CA GLN A 106 -15.67 4.20 5.16
C GLN A 106 -15.42 5.71 5.29
N LEU A 107 -14.44 6.07 6.13
CA LEU A 107 -13.86 7.40 6.13
C LEU A 107 -12.36 7.29 5.86
N LEU A 108 -12.05 7.41 4.57
CA LEU A 108 -10.68 7.30 4.06
C LEU A 108 -9.97 8.64 4.19
N LEU A 109 -8.87 8.64 4.91
CA LEU A 109 -8.04 9.81 5.11
C LEU A 109 -6.59 9.50 4.72
N ARG A 110 -5.89 10.56 4.31
CA ARG A 110 -4.45 10.57 4.16
C ARG A 110 -3.89 11.46 5.27
N LEU A 111 -3.22 10.87 6.23
CA LEU A 111 -2.75 11.51 7.44
C LEU A 111 -1.24 11.63 7.43
N GLU A 112 -0.74 12.81 7.76
CA GLU A 112 0.67 13.05 8.02
C GLU A 112 0.97 12.76 9.50
N ASP A 113 2.07 12.07 9.78
CA ASP A 113 2.53 11.83 11.15
C ASP A 113 2.95 13.14 11.83
N ASP A 114 2.87 13.19 13.15
CA ASP A 114 3.27 14.34 13.95
C ASP A 114 4.80 14.55 14.01
N GLY A 115 5.57 13.54 13.72
CA GLY A 115 7.03 13.57 13.74
C GLY A 115 7.66 13.21 12.40
N PRO A 116 8.89 13.64 12.15
CA PRO A 116 9.71 14.52 12.96
C PRO A 116 9.26 16.00 12.88
N ALA A 117 9.73 16.82 13.80
CA ALA A 117 9.44 18.26 13.80
C ALA A 117 10.00 19.00 12.58
N GLU A 118 11.08 18.50 12.02
CA GLU A 118 11.75 19.00 10.81
C GLU A 118 12.04 17.85 9.84
N GLY A 119 11.91 18.10 8.53
CA GLY A 119 12.10 17.10 7.48
C GLY A 119 10.80 16.54 6.93
N GLU A 120 10.91 15.44 6.18
CA GLU A 120 9.75 14.74 5.63
C GLU A 120 9.07 13.90 6.72
N ARG A 121 7.75 13.99 6.78
CA ARG A 121 6.92 13.18 7.66
C ARG A 121 6.28 12.04 6.89
N ALA A 122 6.11 10.92 7.57
CA ALA A 122 5.39 9.79 7.01
C ALA A 122 3.93 10.15 6.76
N ILE A 123 3.38 9.65 5.68
CA ILE A 123 1.98 9.83 5.30
C ILE A 123 1.34 8.46 5.21
N PHE A 124 0.19 8.29 5.85
CA PHE A 124 -0.53 7.03 5.92
C PHE A 124 -1.92 7.17 5.34
N ASN A 125 -2.34 6.19 4.55
CA ASN A 125 -3.71 6.05 4.07
C ASN A 125 -4.47 5.17 5.06
N VAL A 126 -5.53 5.67 5.61
CA VAL A 126 -6.27 4.97 6.67
C VAL A 126 -7.78 5.02 6.42
N ASP A 127 -8.46 3.96 6.81
CA ASP A 127 -9.89 4.00 7.12
C ASP A 127 -10.03 4.11 8.64
N ILE A 128 -10.43 5.29 9.12
CA ILE A 128 -10.49 5.55 10.56
C ILE A 128 -11.61 4.79 11.28
N PHE A 129 -12.54 4.18 10.55
CA PHE A 129 -13.60 3.35 11.11
C PHE A 129 -13.29 1.86 11.07
N ASN A 130 -12.34 1.45 10.21
CA ASN A 130 -11.97 0.05 10.04
C ASN A 130 -10.49 -0.06 9.62
N PRO A 131 -9.55 -0.24 10.55
CA PRO A 131 -8.13 -0.31 10.24
C PRO A 131 -7.81 -1.62 9.51
N CYS A 132 -7.99 -1.60 8.18
CA CYS A 132 -7.85 -2.76 7.32
C CYS A 132 -7.27 -2.40 5.95
N TRP A 133 -6.14 -3.02 5.59
CA TRP A 133 -5.42 -2.83 4.32
C TRP A 133 -5.50 -4.06 3.44
N LEU A 134 -5.61 -3.85 2.15
CA LEU A 134 -5.76 -4.89 1.14
C LEU A 134 -4.61 -4.86 0.13
N TRP A 135 -3.84 -5.93 0.07
CA TRP A 135 -2.96 -6.25 -1.04
C TRP A 135 -3.76 -7.05 -2.08
N LYS A 136 -4.12 -6.39 -3.18
CA LYS A 136 -4.85 -7.03 -4.28
C LYS A 136 -3.94 -7.95 -5.07
N ASP A 137 -4.47 -9.09 -5.47
CA ASP A 137 -3.82 -10.03 -6.38
C ASP A 137 -2.38 -10.40 -5.98
N ALA A 138 -2.11 -10.58 -4.68
CA ALA A 138 -0.81 -11.04 -4.20
C ALA A 138 -0.51 -12.46 -4.71
N ASP A 139 0.64 -12.67 -5.34
CA ASP A 139 1.12 -14.02 -5.65
C ASP A 139 1.67 -14.68 -4.38
N VAL A 140 0.93 -15.64 -3.84
CA VAL A 140 1.27 -16.32 -2.57
C VAL A 140 1.91 -17.71 -2.79
N ASP A 141 2.21 -18.08 -4.01
CA ASP A 141 2.88 -19.34 -4.28
C ASP A 141 4.27 -19.38 -3.64
N GLY A 142 4.53 -20.45 -2.88
CA GLY A 142 5.78 -20.61 -2.16
C GLY A 142 6.00 -19.63 -1.01
N ILE A 143 5.00 -18.84 -0.61
CA ILE A 143 5.09 -17.95 0.56
C ILE A 143 4.85 -18.73 1.85
N ALA A 144 5.69 -18.47 2.85
CA ALA A 144 5.59 -19.06 4.18
C ALA A 144 4.90 -18.12 5.16
N LYS A 145 5.22 -16.82 5.09
CA LYS A 145 4.83 -15.85 6.09
C LYS A 145 4.53 -14.50 5.47
N LEU A 146 3.79 -13.70 6.21
CA LEU A 146 3.59 -12.28 5.95
C LEU A 146 4.22 -11.50 7.10
N HIS A 147 5.13 -10.58 6.79
CA HIS A 147 5.58 -9.54 7.70
C HIS A 147 4.74 -8.29 7.48
N VAL A 148 4.37 -7.64 8.56
CA VAL A 148 3.64 -6.37 8.56
C VAL A 148 4.34 -5.41 9.51
N ARG A 149 4.85 -4.31 8.99
CA ARG A 149 5.32 -3.19 9.78
C ARG A 149 4.17 -2.20 9.97
N ALA A 150 3.76 -2.01 11.21
CA ALA A 150 2.63 -1.16 11.57
C ALA A 150 2.97 -0.30 12.78
N GLY A 151 2.30 0.82 12.92
CA GLY A 151 2.50 1.76 14.01
C GLY A 151 1.20 2.24 14.62
N ARG A 152 1.33 3.07 15.65
CA ARG A 152 0.21 3.78 16.25
C ARG A 152 0.50 5.26 16.26
N ILE A 153 -0.35 6.02 15.59
CA ILE A 153 -0.31 7.48 15.61
C ILE A 153 -1.46 8.03 16.48
N PRO A 154 -1.35 9.29 16.96
CA PRO A 154 -2.42 9.91 17.73
C PRO A 154 -3.73 10.02 16.92
N TYR A 155 -4.85 9.84 17.61
CA TYR A 155 -6.19 9.99 17.05
C TYR A 155 -6.84 11.27 17.58
N TYR A 156 -6.72 12.34 16.80
CA TYR A 156 -7.22 13.65 17.20
C TYR A 156 -8.65 13.97 16.74
N PHE A 157 -9.30 13.02 16.08
CA PHE A 157 -10.61 13.25 15.50
C PHE A 157 -11.73 13.06 16.53
N GLN A 158 -12.59 14.05 16.66
CA GLN A 158 -13.85 13.93 17.36
C GLN A 158 -14.98 13.92 16.32
N LEU A 159 -15.41 12.74 15.96
CA LEU A 159 -16.44 12.53 14.94
C LEU A 159 -17.76 12.13 15.64
N ALA A 160 -18.33 13.06 16.43
CA ALA A 160 -19.50 12.79 17.26
C ALA A 160 -20.70 12.23 16.48
N HIS A 161 -20.88 12.66 15.24
CA HIS A 161 -21.98 12.18 14.38
C HIS A 161 -21.68 10.88 13.66
N ASP A 162 -20.40 10.49 13.58
CA ASP A 162 -19.94 9.32 12.85
C ASP A 162 -19.62 8.13 13.76
N GLU A 163 -19.74 8.31 15.08
CA GLU A 163 -19.51 7.26 16.07
C GLU A 163 -20.27 5.95 15.75
N PRO A 164 -21.54 6.00 15.30
CA PRO A 164 -22.28 4.81 14.90
C PRO A 164 -21.71 4.08 13.66
N ASN A 165 -20.90 4.77 12.86
CA ASN A 165 -20.33 4.23 11.61
C ASN A 165 -19.05 3.42 11.83
N ARG A 166 -18.51 3.43 13.05
CA ARG A 166 -17.29 2.67 13.37
C ARG A 166 -17.52 1.17 13.30
N ARG A 167 -16.57 0.48 12.68
CA ARG A 167 -16.66 -0.96 12.40
C ARG A 167 -15.42 -1.72 12.90
N PHE A 168 -14.91 -1.33 14.06
CA PHE A 168 -13.82 -2.07 14.68
C PHE A 168 -14.21 -3.52 14.89
N ALA A 169 -13.43 -4.44 14.31
CA ALA A 169 -13.61 -5.86 14.58
C ALA A 169 -13.39 -6.14 16.09
N PRO A 170 -14.24 -6.96 16.71
CA PRO A 170 -14.09 -7.25 18.13
C PRO A 170 -12.75 -7.91 18.45
N LYS A 171 -12.05 -7.42 19.47
CA LYS A 171 -10.83 -8.05 19.95
C LYS A 171 -11.14 -9.33 20.71
N ARG A 172 -10.25 -10.31 20.60
CA ARG A 172 -10.33 -11.61 21.28
C ARG A 172 -9.29 -11.75 22.39
N THR A 173 -8.25 -10.91 22.35
CA THR A 173 -7.18 -10.86 23.37
C THR A 173 -7.15 -9.48 24.05
N ALA A 174 -6.33 -9.33 25.07
CA ALA A 174 -6.27 -8.09 25.86
C ALA A 174 -6.00 -6.84 25.00
N HIS A 175 -5.10 -6.97 24.01
CA HIS A 175 -4.65 -5.84 23.17
C HIS A 175 -5.13 -5.94 21.71
N GLY A 176 -5.97 -6.94 21.39
CA GLY A 176 -6.45 -7.20 20.04
C GLY A 176 -5.51 -8.09 19.23
N GLU A 177 -5.82 -8.24 17.97
CA GLU A 177 -5.10 -9.07 17.01
C GLU A 177 -4.85 -8.32 15.71
N MET A 178 -3.78 -8.72 15.03
CA MET A 178 -3.64 -8.55 13.60
C MET A 178 -4.18 -9.80 12.92
N ASP A 179 -5.29 -9.68 12.22
CA ASP A 179 -5.91 -10.74 11.43
C ASP A 179 -5.46 -10.65 9.98
N ILE A 180 -5.04 -11.78 9.41
CA ILE A 180 -4.82 -11.93 7.98
C ILE A 180 -6.06 -12.61 7.40
N LEU A 181 -6.72 -11.94 6.44
CA LEU A 181 -7.89 -12.45 5.76
C LEU A 181 -7.61 -12.60 4.27
N GLY A 182 -8.45 -13.37 3.59
CA GLY A 182 -8.42 -13.53 2.14
C GLY A 182 -9.69 -12.99 1.46
N GLY A 183 -9.69 -13.03 0.12
CA GLY A 183 -10.87 -12.77 -0.69
C GLY A 183 -11.43 -11.35 -0.56
N GLN A 184 -12.57 -11.21 0.09
CA GLN A 184 -13.28 -9.93 0.26
C GLN A 184 -12.91 -9.20 1.57
N CYS A 185 -11.88 -9.62 2.27
CA CYS A 185 -11.46 -9.10 3.58
C CYS A 185 -12.46 -9.33 4.71
N ASP A 186 -13.33 -10.30 4.56
CA ASP A 186 -14.33 -10.72 5.54
C ASP A 186 -14.14 -12.19 5.94
N GLY A 187 -15.00 -12.68 6.79
CA GLY A 187 -14.98 -14.08 7.18
C GLY A 187 -13.91 -14.45 8.21
N LYS A 188 -13.54 -15.74 8.19
CA LYS A 188 -12.59 -16.31 9.16
C LYS A 188 -11.15 -15.97 8.78
N PRO A 189 -10.31 -15.48 9.71
CA PRO A 189 -8.91 -15.23 9.44
C PRO A 189 -8.15 -16.49 8.98
N LEU A 190 -7.27 -16.31 8.01
CA LEU A 190 -6.27 -17.30 7.58
C LEU A 190 -5.21 -17.48 8.67
N ALA A 191 -4.85 -16.40 9.33
CA ALA A 191 -3.94 -16.36 10.46
C ALA A 191 -4.31 -15.18 11.38
N SER A 192 -3.91 -15.26 12.64
CA SER A 192 -4.07 -14.19 13.63
C SER A 192 -2.82 -14.09 14.49
N VAL A 193 -2.37 -12.88 14.77
CA VAL A 193 -1.23 -12.57 15.62
C VAL A 193 -1.70 -11.68 16.75
N THR A 194 -1.44 -12.09 18.01
CA THR A 194 -1.77 -11.26 19.17
C THR A 194 -0.93 -9.99 19.18
N LEU A 195 -1.56 -8.87 19.42
CA LEU A 195 -0.89 -7.58 19.49
C LEU A 195 -0.27 -7.36 20.87
N PRO A 196 0.91 -6.72 20.95
CA PRO A 196 1.50 -6.31 22.22
C PRO A 196 0.76 -5.11 22.82
N ALA A 197 1.03 -4.85 24.10
CA ALA A 197 0.43 -3.72 24.84
C ALA A 197 0.80 -2.35 24.22
N ALA A 198 2.02 -2.24 23.68
CA ALA A 198 2.53 -1.02 23.06
C ALA A 198 3.37 -1.37 21.83
N PRO A 199 3.46 -0.46 20.85
CA PRO A 199 4.44 -0.55 19.76
C PRO A 199 5.86 -0.41 20.29
N GLY A 200 6.88 -0.56 19.42
CA GLY A 200 8.27 -0.30 19.74
C GLY A 200 8.56 1.17 20.10
N ALA A 201 9.81 1.47 20.44
CA ALA A 201 10.22 2.81 20.87
C ALA A 201 10.08 3.88 19.77
N ASP A 202 10.09 3.47 18.51
CA ASP A 202 9.86 4.31 17.33
C ASP A 202 8.36 4.46 16.98
N GLY A 203 7.46 3.95 17.81
CA GLY A 203 6.02 3.93 17.53
C GLY A 203 5.56 2.80 16.60
N PHE A 204 6.51 2.01 16.05
CA PHE A 204 6.23 0.92 15.12
C PHE A 204 6.56 -0.46 15.70
N ILE A 205 6.00 -1.48 15.08
CA ILE A 205 6.25 -2.88 15.37
C ILE A 205 6.22 -3.68 14.08
N THR A 206 7.07 -4.71 13.99
CA THR A 206 6.98 -5.73 12.94
C THR A 206 6.29 -6.96 13.51
N LEU A 207 5.20 -7.35 12.87
CA LEU A 207 4.40 -8.52 13.18
C LEU A 207 4.59 -9.57 12.10
N GLU A 208 4.70 -10.84 12.50
CA GLU A 208 4.87 -11.96 11.58
C GLU A 208 3.70 -12.93 11.70
N ALA A 209 3.04 -13.21 10.58
CA ALA A 209 1.97 -14.19 10.49
C ALA A 209 2.38 -15.34 9.57
N ALA A 210 2.29 -16.58 10.06
CA ALA A 210 2.46 -17.77 9.23
C ALA A 210 1.24 -17.97 8.33
N LEU A 211 1.46 -18.14 7.03
CA LEU A 211 0.39 -18.38 6.07
C LEU A 211 0.15 -19.89 5.87
N PRO A 212 -1.12 -20.31 5.70
CA PRO A 212 -1.45 -21.71 5.45
C PRO A 212 -0.76 -22.23 4.19
N ARG A 213 -0.23 -23.48 4.25
CA ARG A 213 0.38 -24.12 3.09
C ARG A 213 -0.61 -24.40 1.94
N SER A 214 -1.90 -24.39 2.23
CA SER A 214 -2.97 -24.55 1.25
C SER A 214 -3.25 -23.26 0.47
N LEU A 215 -2.75 -22.12 0.92
CA LEU A 215 -2.88 -20.84 0.23
C LEU A 215 -1.93 -20.83 -0.98
N LYS A 216 -2.49 -20.65 -2.18
CA LYS A 216 -1.76 -20.76 -3.45
C LYS A 216 -2.32 -19.80 -4.49
N GLY A 217 -1.50 -19.57 -5.52
CA GLY A 217 -1.84 -18.74 -6.67
C GLY A 217 -1.97 -17.27 -6.29
N THR A 218 -2.73 -16.55 -7.06
CA THR A 218 -3.02 -15.13 -6.85
C THR A 218 -4.19 -14.97 -5.89
N GLN A 219 -3.98 -14.25 -4.79
CA GLN A 219 -4.95 -14.06 -3.71
C GLN A 219 -5.01 -12.61 -3.26
N ASN A 220 -6.17 -12.15 -2.86
CA ASN A 220 -6.26 -10.95 -2.05
C ASN A 220 -5.80 -11.27 -0.62
N LEU A 221 -4.90 -10.48 -0.08
CA LEU A 221 -4.47 -10.55 1.32
C LEU A 221 -4.87 -9.26 2.04
N CYS A 222 -5.64 -9.42 3.11
CA CYS A 222 -6.08 -8.30 3.93
C CYS A 222 -5.43 -8.38 5.30
N VAL A 223 -4.94 -7.25 5.79
CA VAL A 223 -4.43 -7.09 7.15
C VAL A 223 -5.41 -6.21 7.91
N ARG A 224 -6.03 -6.73 8.95
CA ARG A 224 -7.00 -6.03 9.79
C ARG A 224 -6.57 -6.04 11.24
N PHE A 225 -6.57 -4.87 11.88
CA PHE A 225 -6.34 -4.75 13.31
C PHE A 225 -7.68 -4.74 14.06
N THR A 226 -7.78 -5.55 15.13
CA THR A 226 -9.00 -5.66 15.93
C THR A 226 -8.97 -4.76 17.16
N GLY A 227 -10.14 -4.37 17.63
CA GLY A 227 -10.33 -3.53 18.80
C GLY A 227 -10.22 -2.03 18.51
N ASP A 228 -10.84 -1.26 19.38
CA ASP A 228 -10.74 0.20 19.41
C ASP A 228 -9.50 0.59 20.22
N THR A 229 -8.56 1.28 19.61
CA THR A 229 -7.27 1.66 20.23
C THR A 229 -7.21 3.13 20.62
N ARG A 230 -8.32 3.88 20.51
CA ARG A 230 -8.33 5.30 20.90
C ARG A 230 -7.72 5.54 22.28
N PRO A 231 -6.93 6.59 22.50
CA PRO A 231 -6.71 7.77 21.67
C PRO A 231 -5.63 7.64 20.59
N THR A 232 -5.26 6.45 20.18
CA THR A 232 -4.38 6.19 19.05
C THR A 232 -5.11 5.42 17.96
N MET A 233 -4.54 5.35 16.77
CA MET A 233 -5.03 4.51 15.68
C MET A 233 -3.89 3.74 15.02
N TRP A 234 -4.20 2.58 14.46
CA TRP A 234 -3.26 1.81 13.68
C TRP A 234 -3.02 2.47 12.33
N VAL A 235 -1.75 2.50 11.96
CA VAL A 235 -1.27 2.79 10.60
C VAL A 235 -0.42 1.63 10.12
N LEU A 236 -0.41 1.39 8.84
CA LEU A 236 0.42 0.37 8.21
C LEU A 236 1.52 1.08 7.43
N ASP A 237 2.75 0.62 7.56
CA ASP A 237 3.91 1.12 6.81
C ASP A 237 4.20 0.20 5.61
N GLU A 238 4.35 -1.09 5.88
CA GLU A 238 4.73 -2.06 4.86
C GLU A 238 4.16 -3.46 5.13
N MET A 239 3.83 -4.16 4.04
CA MET A 239 3.58 -5.61 4.03
C MET A 239 4.64 -6.29 3.19
N THR A 240 5.27 -7.38 3.71
CA THR A 240 6.29 -8.15 2.99
C THR A 240 5.97 -9.64 3.01
N LEU A 241 5.92 -10.26 1.83
CA LEU A 241 5.77 -11.69 1.65
C LEU A 241 7.13 -12.39 1.81
N LEU A 242 7.21 -13.37 2.69
CA LEU A 242 8.44 -14.14 2.91
C LEU A 242 8.31 -15.53 2.30
N PRO A 243 9.16 -15.87 1.31
CA PRO A 243 9.23 -17.19 0.70
C PRO A 243 9.62 -18.29 1.71
N ARG A 244 9.31 -19.54 1.36
CA ARG A 244 9.68 -20.76 2.12
C ARG A 244 11.14 -21.13 1.94
#